data_37efcc8a2225e9ce015c9c64ad0ca5fb
#
_entry.id   37efcc8a2225e9ce015c9c64ad0ca5fb
#
_cell.length_a   1.000
_cell.length_b   1.000
_cell.length_c   1.000
_cell.angle_alpha   90.00
_cell.angle_beta   90.00
_cell.angle_gamma   90.00
#
_symmetry.space_group_name_H-M   'P 1'
#
loop_
_entity.id
_entity.type
_entity.pdbx_description
1 polymer ?
#
loop_
_entity_poly.entity_id
_entity_poly.type
_entity_poly.pdbx_seq_one_letter_code
_entity_poly.pdbx_strand_id
1 'polypeptide(L)'
;MGNLSNPGINKETDRTRHIVSTQNTLRESVKEVFQKDGSLAKVLEHYETRKSQQQMADSVAITATQGGTLLAEAGTGTGKTLAYLVPLILNKQRVIISTGTKNLQEQIFFKDLPVLRKIFSVPFTATMMKGRSNYLCLHRFNQVSEADRLRVALPFSKSKNSDDSEQKIFLPLIQEWARHTNTGDRSELHDLPEELPLWHDIAATADTCLGSECEEYNECFVTRMRQKATEADVVIVNHHLLCADAAVRESAFGEVIPACTTLVVDEAHQLENVATQHFGISLNSHGVNELVRDVERLLTSQPLALQPDGRNINEEIRQAFIKVTNQTKQFFAGLELAATSSVRSDDIRRTSDLIERKLRYTEESFSEHLENSNILAGALDALHAILAEALTSTETLETKLKNELSNLTKRTSAISKKLRFLSRATDIDYVYYLSTRSHGVTLCASPVDVSKIINESLLDRMQTTILTSATLTIEGSFNYVRKRLGAQEAHEIRVSSEFDYATQTILYLPQHMP
;
A
#
# COMPACT_ATOMS: atom_id res chain seq x y z
N MET A 1 -37.99 54.62 -16.06
CA MET A 1 -37.33 53.63 -16.92
C MET A 1 -35.89 53.52 -16.45
N GLY A 2 -35.62 52.60 -15.56
CA GLY A 2 -34.27 52.34 -15.01
C GLY A 2 -33.79 50.98 -15.50
N ASN A 3 -32.70 51.00 -16.25
CA ASN A 3 -32.02 49.81 -16.73
C ASN A 3 -31.42 49.03 -15.57
N LEU A 4 -31.92 47.86 -15.28
CA LEU A 4 -31.27 46.85 -14.42
C LEU A 4 -30.27 46.09 -15.28
N SER A 5 -29.00 46.46 -15.18
CA SER A 5 -27.89 45.70 -15.72
C SER A 5 -27.67 44.45 -14.87
N ASN A 6 -27.74 43.29 -15.48
CA ASN A 6 -27.62 41.94 -14.89
C ASN A 6 -26.13 41.64 -14.53
N PRO A 7 -25.72 41.50 -13.27
CA PRO A 7 -24.29 41.32 -12.89
C PRO A 7 -23.77 39.89 -13.06
N GLY A 8 -24.58 38.94 -13.54
CA GLY A 8 -24.20 37.51 -13.63
C GLY A 8 -23.38 37.16 -14.87
N ILE A 9 -23.54 37.85 -15.98
CA ILE A 9 -22.95 37.50 -17.28
C ILE A 9 -21.45 37.86 -17.36
N ASN A 10 -20.99 38.88 -16.60
CA ASN A 10 -19.60 39.31 -16.65
C ASN A 10 -18.64 38.41 -15.86
N LYS A 11 -19.10 37.68 -14.84
CA LYS A 11 -18.22 36.83 -14.01
C LYS A 11 -17.83 35.51 -14.68
N GLU A 12 -18.74 34.94 -15.49
CA GLU A 12 -18.52 33.67 -16.19
C GLU A 12 -17.61 33.87 -17.41
N THR A 13 -17.79 34.96 -18.15
CA THR A 13 -16.92 35.34 -19.27
C THR A 13 -15.49 35.74 -18.81
N ASP A 14 -15.36 36.38 -17.69
CA ASP A 14 -14.03 36.74 -17.12
C ASP A 14 -13.28 35.49 -16.60
N ARG A 15 -13.97 34.58 -15.96
CA ARG A 15 -13.42 33.30 -15.50
C ARG A 15 -12.95 32.43 -16.68
N THR A 16 -13.73 32.35 -17.74
CA THR A 16 -13.40 31.60 -18.95
C THR A 16 -12.21 32.23 -19.69
N ARG A 17 -12.14 33.55 -19.79
CA ARG A 17 -10.98 34.28 -20.37
C ARG A 17 -9.71 34.09 -19.57
N HIS A 18 -9.79 34.08 -18.24
CA HIS A 18 -8.65 33.86 -17.35
C HIS A 18 -8.10 32.44 -17.50
N ILE A 19 -8.97 31.44 -17.54
CA ILE A 19 -8.60 30.02 -17.74
C ILE A 19 -7.91 29.83 -19.09
N VAL A 20 -8.47 30.35 -20.17
CA VAL A 20 -7.89 30.24 -21.53
C VAL A 20 -6.52 30.94 -21.62
N SER A 21 -6.35 32.12 -21.00
CA SER A 21 -5.08 32.83 -20.94
C SER A 21 -4.02 32.03 -20.18
N THR A 22 -4.36 31.49 -19.00
CA THR A 22 -3.43 30.70 -18.18
C THR A 22 -3.04 29.39 -18.88
N GLN A 23 -4.00 28.73 -19.54
CA GLN A 23 -3.78 27.51 -20.31
C GLN A 23 -2.80 27.73 -21.46
N ASN A 24 -2.98 28.80 -22.26
CA ASN A 24 -2.07 29.11 -23.36
C ASN A 24 -0.65 29.38 -22.85
N THR A 25 -0.50 30.12 -21.76
CA THR A 25 0.79 30.41 -21.14
C THR A 25 1.49 29.15 -20.65
N LEU A 26 0.79 28.20 -19.99
CA LEU A 26 1.34 26.94 -19.53
C LEU A 26 1.80 26.07 -20.73
N ARG A 27 0.96 25.94 -21.76
CA ARG A 27 1.29 25.15 -22.96
C ARG A 27 2.53 25.70 -23.69
N GLU A 28 2.63 27.01 -23.81
CA GLU A 28 3.82 27.67 -24.42
C GLU A 28 5.07 27.36 -23.60
N SER A 29 5.02 27.51 -22.28
CA SER A 29 6.13 27.19 -21.38
C SER A 29 6.54 25.72 -21.46
N VAL A 30 5.57 24.79 -21.49
CA VAL A 30 5.83 23.36 -21.66
C VAL A 30 6.50 23.07 -23.01
N LYS A 31 5.99 23.67 -24.10
CA LYS A 31 6.56 23.51 -25.43
C LYS A 31 8.00 24.00 -25.50
N GLU A 32 8.32 25.13 -24.86
CA GLU A 32 9.69 25.69 -24.80
C GLU A 32 10.64 24.70 -24.09
N VAL A 33 10.21 24.04 -23.01
CA VAL A 33 11.06 23.06 -22.29
C VAL A 33 11.46 21.89 -23.18
N PHE A 34 10.55 21.40 -24.04
CA PHE A 34 10.77 20.22 -24.90
C PHE A 34 11.30 20.56 -26.32
N GLN A 35 11.62 21.79 -26.62
CA GLN A 35 12.22 22.17 -27.92
C GLN A 35 13.66 21.69 -28.05
N LYS A 36 14.16 21.63 -29.31
CA LYS A 36 15.52 21.23 -29.62
C LYS A 36 16.57 22.05 -28.88
N ASP A 37 16.31 23.35 -28.71
CA ASP A 37 17.17 24.30 -27.99
C ASP A 37 16.56 24.65 -26.61
N GLY A 38 15.63 23.87 -26.12
CA GLY A 38 14.90 24.10 -24.88
C GLY A 38 15.70 23.80 -23.62
N SER A 39 15.06 23.97 -22.48
CA SER A 39 15.72 23.82 -21.19
C SER A 39 16.20 22.36 -20.93
N LEU A 40 15.47 21.36 -21.44
CA LEU A 40 15.90 19.94 -21.36
C LEU A 40 17.16 19.67 -22.16
N ALA A 41 17.28 20.25 -23.37
CA ALA A 41 18.45 20.08 -24.23
C ALA A 41 19.73 20.64 -23.62
N LYS A 42 19.63 21.67 -22.77
CA LYS A 42 20.79 22.29 -22.09
C LYS A 42 21.32 21.44 -20.92
N VAL A 43 20.53 20.53 -20.40
CA VAL A 43 20.85 19.74 -19.18
C VAL A 43 21.12 18.27 -19.48
N LEU A 44 20.44 17.71 -20.48
CA LEU A 44 20.57 16.30 -20.86
C LEU A 44 21.57 16.15 -22.00
N GLU A 45 22.66 15.42 -21.75
CA GLU A 45 23.56 14.97 -22.80
C GLU A 45 22.79 14.08 -23.79
N HIS A 46 22.93 14.28 -25.08
CA HIS A 46 22.22 13.52 -26.13
C HIS A 46 20.71 13.66 -26.13
N TYR A 47 20.19 14.85 -25.75
CA TYR A 47 18.76 15.11 -25.83
C TYR A 47 18.23 15.03 -27.26
N GLU A 48 17.21 14.20 -27.45
CA GLU A 48 16.47 14.07 -28.69
C GLU A 48 15.05 14.60 -28.51
N THR A 49 14.63 15.47 -29.40
CA THR A 49 13.24 15.97 -29.41
C THR A 49 12.30 14.88 -29.91
N ARG A 50 11.32 14.52 -29.10
CA ARG A 50 10.34 13.46 -29.37
C ARG A 50 8.94 14.03 -29.49
N LYS A 51 8.33 13.87 -30.66
CA LYS A 51 6.97 14.39 -30.93
C LYS A 51 5.93 13.77 -29.99
N SER A 52 6.03 12.48 -29.75
CA SER A 52 5.13 11.76 -28.84
C SER A 52 5.21 12.30 -27.41
N GLN A 53 6.42 12.64 -26.92
CA GLN A 53 6.61 13.26 -25.62
C GLN A 53 5.96 14.63 -25.53
N GLN A 54 6.15 15.46 -26.56
CA GLN A 54 5.56 16.81 -26.63
C GLN A 54 4.02 16.74 -26.68
N GLN A 55 3.44 15.82 -27.45
CA GLN A 55 2.00 15.62 -27.53
C GLN A 55 1.41 15.19 -26.18
N MET A 56 2.06 14.26 -25.49
CA MET A 56 1.66 13.83 -24.16
C MET A 56 1.74 14.99 -23.17
N ALA A 57 2.85 15.74 -23.16
CA ALA A 57 3.05 16.88 -22.26
C ALA A 57 2.01 18.00 -22.50
N ASP A 58 1.66 18.27 -23.76
CA ASP A 58 0.59 19.22 -24.11
C ASP A 58 -0.77 18.77 -23.58
N SER A 59 -1.12 17.48 -23.73
CA SER A 59 -2.38 16.93 -23.21
C SER A 59 -2.44 16.98 -21.68
N VAL A 60 -1.32 16.68 -21.00
CA VAL A 60 -1.21 16.84 -19.55
C VAL A 60 -1.38 18.30 -19.13
N ALA A 61 -0.78 19.27 -19.86
CA ALA A 61 -0.93 20.70 -19.58
C ALA A 61 -2.39 21.16 -19.71
N ILE A 62 -3.10 20.66 -20.72
CA ILE A 62 -4.54 20.93 -20.92
C ILE A 62 -5.33 20.39 -19.73
N THR A 63 -5.14 19.12 -19.38
CA THR A 63 -5.87 18.50 -18.28
C THR A 63 -5.54 19.16 -16.93
N ALA A 64 -4.27 19.55 -16.70
CA ALA A 64 -3.85 20.24 -15.48
C ALA A 64 -4.54 21.60 -15.28
N THR A 65 -4.92 22.27 -16.36
CA THR A 65 -5.60 23.59 -16.31
C THR A 65 -7.12 23.49 -16.32
N GLN A 66 -7.67 22.50 -17.00
CA GLN A 66 -9.11 22.30 -17.13
C GLN A 66 -9.71 21.41 -16.03
N GLY A 67 -8.88 20.56 -15.44
CA GLY A 67 -9.33 19.49 -14.57
C GLY A 67 -9.79 18.24 -15.35
N GLY A 68 -10.21 17.21 -14.62
CA GLY A 68 -10.70 15.96 -15.16
C GLY A 68 -9.64 14.87 -15.24
N THR A 69 -9.96 13.78 -15.94
CA THR A 69 -9.12 12.60 -16.06
C THR A 69 -8.58 12.43 -17.48
N LEU A 70 -7.29 12.14 -17.61
CA LEU A 70 -6.62 11.81 -18.87
C LEU A 70 -6.15 10.35 -18.85
N LEU A 71 -6.54 9.56 -19.83
CA LEU A 71 -5.98 8.27 -20.19
C LEU A 71 -4.89 8.48 -21.25
N ALA A 72 -3.62 8.23 -20.90
CA ALA A 72 -2.49 8.47 -21.79
C ALA A 72 -1.72 7.17 -22.04
N GLU A 73 -1.89 6.56 -23.23
CA GLU A 73 -1.02 5.48 -23.69
C GLU A 73 0.20 6.08 -24.40
N ALA A 74 1.38 5.83 -23.85
CA ALA A 74 2.63 6.27 -24.45
C ALA A 74 3.64 5.13 -24.39
N GLY A 75 4.09 4.69 -25.54
CA GLY A 75 5.01 3.55 -25.69
C GLY A 75 6.30 3.72 -24.89
N THR A 76 7.04 2.62 -24.72
CA THR A 76 8.37 2.64 -24.08
C THR A 76 9.31 3.58 -24.84
N GLY A 77 10.19 4.26 -24.11
CA GLY A 77 11.12 5.23 -24.72
C GLY A 77 10.56 6.62 -25.02
N THR A 78 9.25 6.86 -24.86
CA THR A 78 8.64 8.18 -25.07
C THR A 78 9.13 9.23 -24.06
N GLY A 79 9.58 8.81 -22.88
CA GLY A 79 9.92 9.74 -21.79
C GLY A 79 8.69 10.24 -21.03
N LYS A 80 7.72 9.34 -20.76
CA LYS A 80 6.47 9.59 -20.02
C LYS A 80 6.67 10.42 -18.77
N THR A 81 7.66 10.06 -17.96
CA THR A 81 7.91 10.69 -16.66
C THR A 81 8.11 12.20 -16.81
N LEU A 82 8.97 12.64 -17.71
CA LEU A 82 9.16 14.06 -17.96
C LEU A 82 7.93 14.70 -18.60
N ALA A 83 7.21 13.96 -19.47
CA ALA A 83 6.03 14.48 -20.15
C ALA A 83 4.90 14.84 -19.17
N TYR A 84 4.74 14.12 -18.04
CA TYR A 84 3.76 14.52 -17.03
C TYR A 84 4.33 15.43 -15.93
N LEU A 85 5.61 15.28 -15.54
CA LEU A 85 6.21 16.08 -14.47
C LEU A 85 6.37 17.55 -14.87
N VAL A 86 6.85 17.82 -16.08
CA VAL A 86 7.12 19.20 -16.54
C VAL A 86 5.88 20.08 -16.47
N PRO A 87 4.72 19.71 -17.08
CA PRO A 87 3.52 20.53 -17.00
C PRO A 87 3.01 20.72 -15.57
N LEU A 88 3.04 19.67 -14.74
CA LEU A 88 2.50 19.71 -13.38
C LEU A 88 3.35 20.59 -12.45
N ILE A 89 4.68 20.52 -12.56
CA ILE A 89 5.58 21.39 -11.78
C ILE A 89 5.43 22.84 -12.22
N LEU A 90 5.35 23.12 -13.53
CA LEU A 90 5.14 24.48 -14.04
C LEU A 90 3.78 25.06 -13.61
N ASN A 91 2.76 24.21 -13.49
CA ASN A 91 1.44 24.61 -13.02
C ASN A 91 1.37 24.81 -11.50
N LYS A 92 2.45 24.52 -10.76
CA LYS A 92 2.58 24.70 -9.29
C LYS A 92 1.47 24.02 -8.47
N GLN A 93 0.94 22.92 -8.98
CA GLN A 93 -0.04 22.10 -8.26
C GLN A 93 0.70 21.06 -7.42
N ARG A 94 0.18 20.81 -6.20
CA ARG A 94 0.63 19.67 -5.40
C ARG A 94 0.16 18.39 -6.07
N VAL A 95 1.11 17.47 -6.31
CA VAL A 95 0.87 16.25 -7.05
C VAL A 95 1.28 15.00 -6.27
N ILE A 96 0.40 14.00 -6.30
CA ILE A 96 0.73 12.63 -5.92
C ILE A 96 1.12 11.88 -7.19
N ILE A 97 2.28 11.24 -7.19
CA ILE A 97 2.71 10.35 -8.26
C ILE A 97 2.73 8.94 -7.71
N SER A 98 1.84 8.10 -8.22
CA SER A 98 1.77 6.69 -7.87
C SER A 98 2.39 5.83 -8.97
N THR A 99 3.27 4.90 -8.60
CA THR A 99 3.96 3.99 -9.52
C THR A 99 3.73 2.53 -9.14
N GLY A 100 3.98 1.60 -10.07
CA GLY A 100 3.78 0.17 -9.82
C GLY A 100 4.79 -0.45 -8.85
N THR A 101 6.05 0.03 -8.82
CA THR A 101 7.15 -0.60 -8.07
C THR A 101 7.98 0.40 -7.27
N LYS A 102 8.70 -0.11 -6.25
CA LYS A 102 9.66 0.69 -5.46
C LYS A 102 10.80 1.22 -6.33
N ASN A 103 11.29 0.43 -7.28
CA ASN A 103 12.38 0.84 -8.18
C ASN A 103 11.99 2.03 -9.06
N LEU A 104 10.74 2.07 -9.54
CA LEU A 104 10.21 3.22 -10.29
C LEU A 104 10.07 4.46 -9.39
N GLN A 105 9.66 4.31 -8.13
CA GLN A 105 9.64 5.43 -7.17
C GLN A 105 11.05 6.03 -7.01
N GLU A 106 12.05 5.18 -6.82
CA GLU A 106 13.45 5.58 -6.65
C GLU A 106 14.01 6.21 -7.93
N GLN A 107 13.66 5.69 -9.10
CA GLN A 107 14.05 6.29 -10.38
C GLN A 107 13.53 7.72 -10.50
N ILE A 108 12.25 7.95 -10.26
CA ILE A 108 11.66 9.31 -10.32
C ILE A 108 12.35 10.21 -9.32
N PHE A 109 12.53 9.76 -8.07
CA PHE A 109 13.05 10.57 -6.98
C PHE A 109 14.54 10.91 -7.15
N PHE A 110 15.38 9.93 -7.50
CA PHE A 110 16.84 10.09 -7.53
C PHE A 110 17.41 10.41 -8.92
N LYS A 111 16.65 10.19 -10.01
CA LYS A 111 17.11 10.46 -11.37
C LYS A 111 16.33 11.57 -12.05
N ASP A 112 15.00 11.47 -12.12
CA ASP A 112 14.19 12.38 -12.93
C ASP A 112 14.01 13.75 -12.25
N LEU A 113 13.66 13.80 -10.96
CA LEU A 113 13.49 15.06 -10.23
C LEU A 113 14.77 15.91 -10.12
N PRO A 114 15.97 15.34 -9.90
CA PRO A 114 17.20 16.13 -9.92
C PRO A 114 17.48 16.81 -11.27
N VAL A 115 17.12 16.19 -12.40
CA VAL A 115 17.19 16.80 -13.72
C VAL A 115 16.27 18.02 -13.79
N LEU A 116 15.01 17.87 -13.34
CA LEU A 116 14.03 18.95 -13.35
C LEU A 116 14.42 20.11 -12.43
N ARG A 117 15.06 19.84 -11.29
CA ARG A 117 15.61 20.90 -10.40
C ARG A 117 16.68 21.74 -11.07
N LYS A 118 17.45 21.18 -12.02
CA LYS A 118 18.44 21.92 -12.80
C LYS A 118 17.81 22.76 -13.92
N ILE A 119 16.66 22.34 -14.41
CA ILE A 119 15.94 22.99 -15.52
C ILE A 119 15.11 24.17 -15.03
N PHE A 120 14.41 23.98 -13.90
CA PHE A 120 13.51 25.00 -13.39
C PHE A 120 14.24 25.97 -12.44
N SER A 121 14.08 27.24 -12.70
CA SER A 121 14.51 28.31 -11.79
C SER A 121 13.63 28.43 -10.54
N VAL A 122 12.42 27.85 -10.56
CA VAL A 122 11.51 27.82 -9.42
C VAL A 122 11.81 26.59 -8.57
N PRO A 123 12.18 26.76 -7.30
CA PRO A 123 12.38 25.62 -6.41
C PRO A 123 11.07 24.88 -6.18
N PHE A 124 11.12 23.56 -6.19
CA PHE A 124 10.03 22.69 -5.75
C PHE A 124 10.55 21.62 -4.79
N THR A 125 9.74 21.21 -3.87
CA THR A 125 10.02 20.19 -2.87
C THR A 125 9.43 18.86 -3.29
N ALA A 126 10.14 17.76 -3.00
CA ALA A 126 9.66 16.43 -3.31
C ALA A 126 10.01 15.45 -2.20
N THR A 127 9.11 14.53 -1.93
CA THR A 127 9.33 13.43 -0.97
C THR A 127 8.80 12.11 -1.52
N MET A 128 9.36 11.02 -0.99
CA MET A 128 8.92 9.68 -1.29
C MET A 128 8.33 9.05 -0.03
N MET A 129 7.13 8.47 -0.14
CA MET A 129 6.47 7.74 0.94
C MET A 129 6.41 6.26 0.60
N LYS A 130 6.76 5.43 1.57
CA LYS A 130 6.60 3.97 1.51
C LYS A 130 5.58 3.52 2.57
N GLY A 131 5.06 2.30 2.44
CA GLY A 131 4.19 1.71 3.47
C GLY A 131 4.90 1.56 4.82
N ARG A 132 4.15 1.59 5.92
CA ARG A 132 4.68 1.54 7.31
C ARG A 132 5.64 0.39 7.54
N SER A 133 5.38 -0.78 6.95
CA SER A 133 6.23 -1.98 7.07
C SER A 133 7.65 -1.81 6.50
N ASN A 134 7.90 -0.73 5.78
CA ASN A 134 9.25 -0.40 5.32
C ASN A 134 10.05 0.42 6.32
N TYR A 135 9.43 0.86 7.42
CA TYR A 135 10.08 1.70 8.42
C TYR A 135 10.22 0.97 9.76
N LEU A 136 11.32 1.25 10.45
CA LEU A 136 11.52 0.82 11.83
C LEU A 136 10.44 1.46 12.72
N CYS A 137 9.75 0.64 13.51
CA CYS A 137 8.86 1.09 14.57
C CYS A 137 9.61 1.12 15.90
N LEU A 138 9.91 2.30 16.42
CA LEU A 138 10.66 2.45 17.67
C LEU A 138 9.98 1.74 18.84
N HIS A 139 8.66 1.84 18.95
CA HIS A 139 7.88 1.16 19.98
C HIS A 139 8.07 -0.37 19.96
N ARG A 140 7.88 -1.00 18.79
CA ARG A 140 8.05 -2.47 18.64
C ARG A 140 9.52 -2.88 18.78
N PHE A 141 10.43 -2.09 18.27
CA PHE A 141 11.86 -2.33 18.40
C PHE A 141 12.33 -2.32 19.86
N ASN A 142 11.84 -1.35 20.67
CA ASN A 142 12.12 -1.31 22.10
C ASN A 142 11.56 -2.54 22.82
N GLN A 143 10.32 -2.95 22.50
CA GLN A 143 9.73 -4.17 23.06
C GLN A 143 10.55 -5.43 22.75
N VAL A 144 10.99 -5.61 21.49
CA VAL A 144 11.84 -6.76 21.10
C VAL A 144 13.19 -6.70 21.79
N SER A 145 13.81 -5.54 21.87
CA SER A 145 15.13 -5.34 22.52
C SER A 145 15.06 -5.60 24.04
N GLU A 146 14.00 -5.19 24.70
CA GLU A 146 13.78 -5.47 26.13
C GLU A 146 13.53 -6.97 26.38
N ALA A 147 12.70 -7.60 25.56
CA ALA A 147 12.46 -9.04 25.65
C ALA A 147 13.73 -9.87 25.45
N ASP A 148 14.62 -9.46 24.53
CA ASP A 148 15.92 -10.12 24.32
C ASP A 148 16.84 -9.93 25.53
N ARG A 149 16.93 -8.73 26.12
CA ARG A 149 17.70 -8.47 27.35
C ARG A 149 17.22 -9.32 28.52
N LEU A 150 15.90 -9.47 28.70
CA LEU A 150 15.32 -10.29 29.76
C LEU A 150 15.62 -11.79 29.56
N ARG A 151 15.57 -12.27 28.30
CA ARG A 151 15.93 -13.67 27.96
C ARG A 151 17.39 -13.97 28.23
N VAL A 152 18.29 -13.03 27.92
CA VAL A 152 19.73 -13.18 28.20
C VAL A 152 20.01 -13.20 29.72
N ALA A 153 19.24 -12.45 30.50
CA ALA A 153 19.37 -12.41 31.97
C ALA A 153 18.80 -13.64 32.68
N LEU A 154 17.93 -14.44 32.03
CA LEU A 154 17.30 -15.63 32.62
C LEU A 154 17.71 -16.90 31.87
N PRO A 155 18.80 -17.59 32.28
CA PRO A 155 19.43 -18.69 31.54
C PRO A 155 18.59 -19.99 31.43
N PHE A 156 17.38 -20.05 31.98
CA PHE A 156 16.56 -21.25 32.02
C PHE A 156 15.49 -21.37 30.93
N SER A 157 15.27 -20.37 30.07
CA SER A 157 14.30 -20.47 28.97
C SER A 157 14.96 -20.94 27.68
N LYS A 158 15.20 -22.24 27.55
CA LYS A 158 15.65 -22.85 26.27
C LYS A 158 14.45 -23.00 25.34
N SER A 159 14.09 -21.97 24.60
CA SER A 159 13.27 -22.12 23.40
C SER A 159 14.19 -22.56 22.24
N LYS A 160 13.92 -23.75 21.69
CA LYS A 160 14.62 -24.30 20.51
C LYS A 160 13.88 -23.86 19.23
N ASN A 161 13.81 -22.57 18.94
CA ASN A 161 13.24 -22.11 17.69
C ASN A 161 14.36 -21.52 16.81
N SER A 162 14.32 -21.80 15.52
CA SER A 162 15.22 -21.26 14.49
C SER A 162 15.28 -19.72 14.47
N ASP A 163 14.23 -19.05 14.93
CA ASP A 163 14.13 -17.59 15.06
C ASP A 163 15.17 -16.98 16.01
N ASP A 164 15.64 -17.74 17.04
CA ASP A 164 16.63 -17.25 18.01
C ASP A 164 18.02 -17.01 17.38
N SER A 165 18.37 -17.70 16.30
CA SER A 165 19.67 -17.56 15.65
C SER A 165 19.74 -16.30 14.78
N GLU A 166 18.69 -15.97 14.08
CA GLU A 166 18.60 -14.77 13.22
C GLU A 166 18.52 -13.49 14.06
N GLN A 167 17.78 -13.50 15.17
CA GLN A 167 17.71 -12.37 16.10
C GLN A 167 19.10 -12.01 16.64
N LYS A 168 19.90 -13.01 17.03
CA LYS A 168 21.26 -12.78 17.56
C LYS A 168 22.23 -12.16 16.55
N ILE A 169 22.02 -12.45 15.26
CA ILE A 169 22.90 -11.95 14.19
C ILE A 169 22.51 -10.53 13.77
N PHE A 170 21.22 -10.28 13.53
CA PHE A 170 20.76 -9.05 12.89
C PHE A 170 20.32 -7.96 13.88
N LEU A 171 19.87 -8.31 15.09
CA LEU A 171 19.43 -7.32 16.07
C LEU A 171 20.52 -6.31 16.45
N PRO A 172 21.80 -6.69 16.72
CA PRO A 172 22.86 -5.73 16.99
C PRO A 172 23.14 -4.79 15.80
N LEU A 173 23.09 -5.30 14.57
CA LEU A 173 23.27 -4.49 13.35
C LEU A 173 22.16 -3.44 13.22
N ILE A 174 20.92 -3.86 13.44
CA ILE A 174 19.75 -2.95 13.39
C ILE A 174 19.83 -1.94 14.55
N GLN A 175 20.27 -2.33 15.74
CA GLN A 175 20.45 -1.42 16.88
C GLN A 175 21.47 -0.33 16.58
N GLU A 176 22.59 -0.65 15.95
CA GLU A 176 23.60 0.34 15.59
C GLU A 176 23.08 1.29 14.51
N TRP A 177 22.44 0.74 13.45
CA TRP A 177 21.83 1.55 12.41
C TRP A 177 20.71 2.47 12.95
N ALA A 178 19.87 1.98 13.86
CA ALA A 178 18.77 2.74 14.44
C ALA A 178 19.20 4.02 15.17
N ARG A 179 20.45 4.07 15.67
CA ARG A 179 21.02 5.26 16.32
C ARG A 179 21.41 6.36 15.35
N HIS A 180 21.65 6.02 14.08
CA HIS A 180 22.21 6.93 13.07
C HIS A 180 21.24 7.26 11.94
N THR A 181 20.21 6.44 11.72
CA THR A 181 19.25 6.69 10.65
C THR A 181 18.38 7.92 10.91
N ASN A 182 18.16 8.70 9.86
CA ASN A 182 17.23 9.84 9.87
C ASN A 182 15.87 9.50 9.26
N THR A 183 15.77 8.39 8.54
CA THR A 183 14.55 7.99 7.82
C THR A 183 13.91 6.75 8.42
N GLY A 184 14.69 5.87 9.04
CA GLY A 184 14.24 4.56 9.52
C GLY A 184 13.81 3.62 8.41
N ASP A 185 14.15 3.91 7.15
CA ASP A 185 13.77 3.11 5.98
C ASP A 185 14.68 1.88 5.86
N ARG A 186 14.07 0.69 5.83
CA ARG A 186 14.78 -0.58 5.65
C ARG A 186 15.70 -0.61 4.44
N SER A 187 15.40 0.15 3.39
CA SER A 187 16.23 0.18 2.18
C SER A 187 17.64 0.74 2.41
N GLU A 188 17.90 1.39 3.56
CA GLU A 188 19.25 1.79 3.97
C GLU A 188 20.11 0.60 4.41
N LEU A 189 19.49 -0.54 4.76
CA LEU A 189 20.15 -1.76 5.23
C LEU A 189 20.29 -2.76 4.07
N HIS A 190 21.29 -2.55 3.22
CA HIS A 190 21.51 -3.36 2.02
C HIS A 190 21.90 -4.81 2.31
N ASP A 191 22.50 -5.08 3.48
CA ASP A 191 22.99 -6.39 3.88
C ASP A 191 21.93 -7.28 4.56
N LEU A 192 20.70 -6.78 4.75
CA LEU A 192 19.62 -7.59 5.33
C LEU A 192 18.94 -8.47 4.28
N PRO A 193 18.69 -9.75 4.58
CA PRO A 193 17.88 -10.63 3.73
C PRO A 193 16.53 -9.99 3.41
N GLU A 194 16.04 -10.17 2.18
CA GLU A 194 14.79 -9.58 1.72
C GLU A 194 13.60 -10.04 2.58
N GLU A 195 13.57 -11.32 2.96
CA GLU A 195 12.61 -11.92 3.89
C GLU A 195 13.28 -12.18 5.24
N LEU A 196 13.35 -11.17 6.10
CA LEU A 196 13.84 -11.31 7.48
C LEU A 196 12.64 -11.33 8.45
N PRO A 197 12.35 -12.46 9.13
CA PRO A 197 11.26 -12.56 10.11
C PRO A 197 11.34 -11.51 11.21
N LEU A 198 12.54 -11.23 11.74
CA LEU A 198 12.78 -10.19 12.73
C LEU A 198 12.25 -8.82 12.28
N TRP A 199 12.34 -8.49 10.98
CA TRP A 199 11.84 -7.21 10.48
C TRP A 199 10.32 -7.06 10.66
N HIS A 200 9.56 -8.14 10.52
CA HIS A 200 8.12 -8.13 10.77
C HIS A 200 7.79 -7.85 12.25
N ASP A 201 8.65 -8.27 13.16
CA ASP A 201 8.46 -8.03 14.60
C ASP A 201 8.78 -6.58 15.01
N ILE A 202 9.69 -5.89 14.31
CA ILE A 202 10.13 -4.52 14.62
C ILE A 202 9.54 -3.45 13.71
N ALA A 203 8.86 -3.80 12.63
CA ALA A 203 8.08 -2.89 11.79
C ALA A 203 6.62 -2.80 12.29
N ALA A 204 5.93 -1.71 11.98
CA ALA A 204 4.51 -1.58 12.28
C ALA A 204 3.65 -1.85 11.05
N THR A 205 2.55 -2.56 11.28
CA THR A 205 1.44 -2.67 10.33
C THR A 205 0.35 -1.64 10.62
N ALA A 206 -0.70 -1.56 9.80
CA ALA A 206 -1.86 -0.73 10.10
C ALA A 206 -2.54 -1.17 11.40
N ASP A 207 -2.58 -2.47 11.63
CA ASP A 207 -3.27 -3.08 12.79
C ASP A 207 -2.46 -2.96 14.10
N THR A 208 -1.13 -2.89 14.03
CA THR A 208 -0.25 -2.85 15.22
C THR A 208 0.18 -1.45 15.63
N CYS A 209 0.01 -0.45 14.77
CA CYS A 209 0.41 0.92 15.04
C CYS A 209 -0.57 1.63 16.01
N LEU A 210 -0.07 2.19 17.10
CA LEU A 210 -0.85 2.92 18.10
C LEU A 210 -1.24 4.35 17.64
N GLY A 211 -0.70 4.83 16.52
CA GLY A 211 -1.00 6.19 16.02
C GLY A 211 -0.55 7.28 16.97
N SER A 212 -1.38 8.30 17.18
CA SER A 212 -1.12 9.42 18.08
C SER A 212 -0.98 9.04 19.56
N GLU A 213 -1.48 7.87 19.93
CA GLU A 213 -1.40 7.34 21.30
C GLU A 213 -0.04 6.67 21.61
N CYS A 214 0.86 6.58 20.62
CA CYS A 214 2.18 5.97 20.78
C CYS A 214 3.12 6.92 21.54
N GLU A 215 3.81 6.43 22.55
CA GLU A 215 4.83 7.19 23.30
C GLU A 215 5.95 7.71 22.39
N GLU A 216 6.31 6.93 21.36
CA GLU A 216 7.33 7.26 20.38
C GLU A 216 6.82 8.12 19.20
N TYR A 217 5.60 8.70 19.31
CA TYR A 217 4.94 9.38 18.19
C TYR A 217 5.76 10.52 17.59
N ASN A 218 6.40 11.33 18.43
CA ASN A 218 7.18 12.50 18.00
C ASN A 218 8.50 12.09 17.30
N GLU A 219 9.10 10.98 17.72
CA GLU A 219 10.33 10.44 17.14
C GLU A 219 10.06 9.44 16.00
N CYS A 220 8.80 9.07 15.79
CA CYS A 220 8.38 8.06 14.84
C CYS A 220 8.76 8.41 13.40
N PHE A 221 9.49 7.52 12.73
CA PHE A 221 9.91 7.71 11.34
C PHE A 221 8.74 7.84 10.36
N VAL A 222 7.63 7.12 10.60
CA VAL A 222 6.41 7.25 9.80
C VAL A 222 5.76 8.61 9.99
N THR A 223 5.73 9.14 11.22
CA THR A 223 5.22 10.49 11.51
C THR A 223 6.07 11.56 10.82
N ARG A 224 7.40 11.46 10.94
CA ARG A 224 8.35 12.37 10.26
C ARG A 224 8.21 12.33 8.74
N MET A 225 8.06 11.13 8.16
CA MET A 225 7.83 10.96 6.72
C MET A 225 6.52 11.65 6.28
N ARG A 226 5.43 11.50 7.04
CA ARG A 226 4.16 12.15 6.74
C ARG A 226 4.25 13.67 6.85
N GLN A 227 4.94 14.20 7.86
CA GLN A 227 5.17 15.64 7.99
C GLN A 227 5.91 16.19 6.78
N LYS A 228 7.01 15.55 6.35
CA LYS A 228 7.73 15.92 5.12
C LYS A 228 6.81 15.88 3.88
N ALA A 229 5.92 14.89 3.81
CA ALA A 229 4.96 14.79 2.70
C ALA A 229 3.92 15.91 2.74
N THR A 230 3.54 16.42 3.91
CA THR A 230 2.59 17.54 4.03
C THR A 230 3.19 18.85 3.47
N GLU A 231 4.51 19.01 3.51
CA GLU A 231 5.20 20.19 3.04
C GLU A 231 5.68 20.09 1.57
N ALA A 232 5.62 18.89 0.99
CA ALA A 232 6.14 18.64 -0.34
C ALA A 232 5.15 19.04 -1.46
N ASP A 233 5.69 19.58 -2.57
CA ASP A 233 4.94 19.86 -3.80
C ASP A 233 4.69 18.57 -4.59
N VAL A 234 5.66 17.63 -4.56
CA VAL A 234 5.60 16.33 -5.24
C VAL A 234 5.72 15.21 -4.22
N VAL A 235 4.71 14.37 -4.12
CA VAL A 235 4.68 13.21 -3.22
C VAL A 235 4.68 11.93 -4.07
N ILE A 236 5.75 11.13 -3.97
CA ILE A 236 5.87 9.88 -4.73
C ILE A 236 5.47 8.71 -3.83
N VAL A 237 4.54 7.89 -4.31
CA VAL A 237 4.02 6.70 -3.62
C VAL A 237 4.01 5.50 -4.56
N ASN A 238 3.75 4.30 -4.05
CA ASN A 238 3.37 3.17 -4.90
C ASN A 238 1.85 2.95 -4.89
N HIS A 239 1.36 2.15 -5.84
CA HIS A 239 -0.08 1.86 -5.94
C HIS A 239 -0.64 1.21 -4.68
N HIS A 240 0.14 0.38 -3.98
CA HIS A 240 -0.30 -0.23 -2.72
C HIS A 240 -0.55 0.82 -1.64
N LEU A 241 0.33 1.82 -1.50
CA LEU A 241 0.14 2.90 -0.52
C LEU A 241 -1.03 3.81 -0.93
N LEU A 242 -1.20 4.09 -2.23
CA LEU A 242 -2.34 4.84 -2.75
C LEU A 242 -3.66 4.16 -2.42
N CYS A 243 -3.78 2.85 -2.68
CA CYS A 243 -4.98 2.07 -2.33
C CYS A 243 -5.18 1.95 -0.81
N ALA A 244 -4.09 1.84 -0.03
CA ALA A 244 -4.15 1.83 1.43
C ALA A 244 -4.71 3.13 1.99
N ASP A 245 -4.27 4.26 1.46
CA ASP A 245 -4.78 5.58 1.81
C ASP A 245 -6.28 5.71 1.46
N ALA A 246 -6.68 5.29 0.27
CA ALA A 246 -8.06 5.29 -0.18
C ALA A 246 -8.98 4.49 0.78
N ALA A 247 -8.53 3.31 1.23
CA ALA A 247 -9.31 2.45 2.12
C ALA A 247 -9.49 3.03 3.54
N VAL A 248 -8.51 3.80 4.06
CA VAL A 248 -8.58 4.33 5.43
C VAL A 248 -9.20 5.72 5.52
N ARG A 249 -9.28 6.48 4.43
CA ARG A 249 -9.87 7.83 4.42
C ARG A 249 -11.34 7.83 4.85
N GLU A 250 -12.08 6.76 4.63
CA GLU A 250 -13.47 6.59 5.06
C GLU A 250 -13.57 6.13 6.53
N SER A 251 -12.45 5.78 7.14
CA SER A 251 -12.39 5.34 8.52
C SER A 251 -11.99 6.47 9.47
N ALA A 252 -12.19 6.25 10.77
CA ALA A 252 -11.76 7.19 11.82
C ALA A 252 -10.22 7.40 11.91
N PHE A 253 -9.43 6.67 11.11
CA PHE A 253 -7.95 6.75 11.14
C PHE A 253 -7.35 7.87 10.30
N GLY A 254 -8.16 8.57 9.50
CA GLY A 254 -7.74 9.75 8.73
C GLY A 254 -6.84 9.44 7.53
N GLU A 255 -6.23 10.48 6.99
CA GLU A 255 -5.38 10.42 5.78
C GLU A 255 -3.99 9.85 6.08
N VAL A 256 -3.51 8.97 5.19
CA VAL A 256 -2.11 8.49 5.19
C VAL A 256 -1.24 9.37 4.29
N ILE A 257 -1.75 9.68 3.09
CA ILE A 257 -1.12 10.58 2.11
C ILE A 257 -1.77 11.96 2.26
N PRO A 258 -0.99 13.05 2.37
CA PRO A 258 -1.55 14.39 2.47
C PRO A 258 -2.45 14.75 1.28
N ALA A 259 -3.47 15.56 1.53
CA ALA A 259 -4.37 16.02 0.49
C ALA A 259 -3.64 16.74 -0.65
N CYS A 260 -3.85 16.29 -1.87
CA CYS A 260 -3.37 16.89 -3.11
C CYS A 260 -4.53 17.00 -4.10
N THR A 261 -4.44 17.93 -5.03
CA THR A 261 -5.46 18.16 -6.05
C THR A 261 -5.21 17.38 -7.33
N THR A 262 -3.97 16.92 -7.53
CA THR A 262 -3.54 16.23 -8.74
C THR A 262 -2.97 14.87 -8.42
N LEU A 263 -3.39 13.85 -9.18
CA LEU A 263 -2.92 12.48 -9.12
C LEU A 263 -2.35 12.06 -10.47
N VAL A 264 -1.14 11.52 -10.47
CA VAL A 264 -0.58 10.75 -11.59
C VAL A 264 -0.50 9.29 -11.18
N VAL A 265 -1.03 8.40 -11.99
CA VAL A 265 -0.86 6.95 -11.86
C VAL A 265 -0.02 6.49 -13.03
N ASP A 266 1.25 6.26 -12.79
CA ASP A 266 2.19 5.72 -13.77
C ASP A 266 2.16 4.18 -13.72
N GLU A 267 2.21 3.52 -14.86
CA GLU A 267 1.91 2.08 -15.03
C GLU A 267 0.47 1.74 -14.56
N ALA A 268 -0.48 2.57 -14.96
CA ALA A 268 -1.89 2.49 -14.57
C ALA A 268 -2.56 1.14 -14.89
N HIS A 269 -2.01 0.34 -15.83
CA HIS A 269 -2.46 -1.02 -16.10
C HIS A 269 -2.37 -1.96 -14.89
N GLN A 270 -1.54 -1.63 -13.89
CA GLN A 270 -1.39 -2.42 -12.66
C GLN A 270 -2.40 -2.03 -11.57
N LEU A 271 -3.01 -0.82 -11.66
CA LEU A 271 -3.84 -0.27 -10.59
C LEU A 271 -5.03 -1.18 -10.25
N GLU A 272 -5.70 -1.76 -11.25
CA GLU A 272 -6.82 -2.68 -11.04
C GLU A 272 -6.42 -3.88 -10.19
N ASN A 273 -5.30 -4.53 -10.53
CA ASN A 273 -4.82 -5.70 -9.79
C ASN A 273 -4.45 -5.34 -8.34
N VAL A 274 -3.77 -4.21 -8.15
CA VAL A 274 -3.40 -3.74 -6.81
C VAL A 274 -4.63 -3.36 -6.00
N ALA A 275 -5.60 -2.68 -6.59
CA ALA A 275 -6.87 -2.34 -5.94
C ALA A 275 -7.66 -3.61 -5.55
N THR A 276 -7.75 -4.60 -6.45
CA THR A 276 -8.42 -5.88 -6.17
C THR A 276 -7.77 -6.62 -5.00
N GLN A 277 -6.43 -6.60 -4.89
CA GLN A 277 -5.73 -7.19 -3.75
C GLN A 277 -5.94 -6.39 -2.47
N HIS A 278 -5.91 -5.07 -2.56
CA HIS A 278 -5.95 -4.20 -1.39
C HIS A 278 -7.34 -4.08 -0.77
N PHE A 279 -8.39 -3.99 -1.61
CA PHE A 279 -9.79 -3.98 -1.17
C PHE A 279 -10.32 -5.41 -0.93
N GLY A 280 -9.52 -6.42 -1.21
CA GLY A 280 -9.76 -7.80 -0.82
C GLY A 280 -9.58 -8.01 0.69
N ILE A 281 -10.20 -9.08 1.19
CA ILE A 281 -10.08 -9.50 2.58
C ILE A 281 -9.24 -10.77 2.62
N SER A 282 -8.25 -10.82 3.50
CA SER A 282 -7.42 -12.01 3.66
C SER A 282 -7.16 -12.32 5.13
N LEU A 283 -7.01 -13.62 5.42
CA LEU A 283 -6.67 -14.15 6.74
C LEU A 283 -5.78 -15.38 6.59
N ASN A 284 -4.66 -15.39 7.29
CA ASN A 284 -3.75 -16.52 7.39
C ASN A 284 -3.42 -16.84 8.86
N SER A 285 -2.78 -17.97 9.11
CA SER A 285 -2.36 -18.37 10.45
C SER A 285 -1.35 -17.41 11.07
N HIS A 286 -0.49 -16.77 10.25
CA HIS A 286 0.54 -15.84 10.74
C HIS A 286 -0.07 -14.62 11.45
N GLY A 287 -1.10 -13.99 10.85
CA GLY A 287 -1.77 -12.83 11.45
C GLY A 287 -2.45 -13.15 12.79
N VAL A 288 -3.02 -14.35 12.92
CA VAL A 288 -3.60 -14.81 14.21
C VAL A 288 -2.49 -15.08 15.24
N ASN A 289 -1.39 -15.73 14.82
CA ASN A 289 -0.25 -16.02 15.69
C ASN A 289 0.47 -14.74 16.14
N GLU A 290 0.52 -13.70 15.31
CA GLU A 290 1.05 -12.38 15.68
C GLU A 290 0.20 -11.76 16.81
N LEU A 291 -1.13 -11.78 16.69
CA LEU A 291 -2.01 -11.34 17.77
C LEU A 291 -1.73 -12.09 19.08
N VAL A 292 -1.60 -13.41 19.01
CA VAL A 292 -1.32 -14.27 20.19
C VAL A 292 0.01 -13.90 20.83
N ARG A 293 1.07 -13.72 20.05
CA ARG A 293 2.39 -13.29 20.53
C ARG A 293 2.34 -11.91 21.21
N ASP A 294 1.58 -10.97 20.66
CA ASP A 294 1.43 -9.63 21.24
C ASP A 294 0.68 -9.69 22.58
N VAL A 295 -0.36 -10.54 22.70
CA VAL A 295 -1.06 -10.79 23.97
C VAL A 295 -0.11 -11.43 25.01
N GLU A 296 0.71 -12.40 24.62
CA GLU A 296 1.68 -13.05 25.50
C GLU A 296 2.75 -12.06 25.99
N ARG A 297 3.26 -11.19 25.10
CA ARG A 297 4.20 -10.12 25.47
C ARG A 297 3.61 -9.18 26.51
N LEU A 298 2.37 -8.72 26.30
CA LEU A 298 1.69 -7.86 27.25
C LEU A 298 1.64 -8.49 28.65
N LEU A 299 1.17 -9.73 28.76
CA LEU A 299 1.07 -10.43 30.05
C LEU A 299 2.42 -10.68 30.73
N THR A 300 3.50 -10.79 29.96
CA THR A 300 4.86 -11.01 30.47
C THR A 300 5.50 -9.72 30.96
N SER A 301 5.31 -8.62 30.22
CA SER A 301 5.93 -7.32 30.53
C SER A 301 5.16 -6.53 31.58
N GLN A 302 3.84 -6.63 31.59
CA GLN A 302 2.95 -5.83 32.45
C GLN A 302 1.75 -6.69 32.91
N PRO A 303 1.93 -7.55 33.91
CA PRO A 303 0.83 -8.33 34.44
C PRO A 303 -0.23 -7.43 35.05
N LEU A 304 -1.49 -7.71 34.71
CA LEU A 304 -2.66 -6.99 35.21
C LEU A 304 -2.87 -7.29 36.69
N ALA A 305 -3.36 -6.33 37.46
CA ALA A 305 -3.73 -6.53 38.85
C ALA A 305 -4.88 -7.54 38.96
N LEU A 306 -4.98 -8.20 40.12
CA LEU A 306 -6.14 -9.04 40.43
C LEU A 306 -7.41 -8.19 40.42
N GLN A 307 -8.51 -8.77 39.93
CA GLN A 307 -9.82 -8.12 39.95
C GLN A 307 -10.31 -7.95 41.39
N PRO A 308 -11.21 -6.97 41.65
CA PRO A 308 -11.78 -6.73 42.97
C PRO A 308 -12.50 -7.96 43.56
N ASP A 309 -13.01 -8.86 42.72
CA ASP A 309 -13.65 -10.12 43.09
C ASP A 309 -12.65 -11.28 43.32
N GLY A 310 -11.34 -11.01 43.25
CA GLY A 310 -10.29 -12.01 43.44
C GLY A 310 -9.95 -12.85 42.20
N ARG A 311 -10.61 -12.61 41.05
CA ARG A 311 -10.29 -13.32 39.79
C ARG A 311 -8.93 -12.90 39.25
N ASN A 312 -8.20 -13.88 38.69
CA ASN A 312 -6.94 -13.63 38.00
C ASN A 312 -7.15 -13.52 36.49
N ILE A 313 -7.41 -12.29 36.02
CA ILE A 313 -7.69 -12.02 34.61
C ILE A 313 -6.51 -12.39 33.70
N ASN A 314 -5.25 -12.36 34.22
CA ASN A 314 -4.08 -12.79 33.43
C ASN A 314 -4.17 -14.27 33.07
N GLU A 315 -4.64 -15.12 34.02
CA GLU A 315 -4.80 -16.53 33.76
C GLU A 315 -5.97 -16.80 32.80
N GLU A 316 -7.07 -16.05 32.90
CA GLU A 316 -8.18 -16.16 31.97
C GLU A 316 -7.76 -15.78 30.54
N ILE A 317 -7.01 -14.69 30.36
CA ILE A 317 -6.44 -14.29 29.06
C ILE A 317 -5.49 -15.39 28.57
N ARG A 318 -4.65 -15.96 29.46
CA ARG A 318 -3.70 -17.02 29.10
C ARG A 318 -4.43 -18.27 28.59
N GLN A 319 -5.46 -18.71 29.24
CA GLN A 319 -6.27 -19.85 28.81
C GLN A 319 -6.99 -19.56 27.48
N ALA A 320 -7.52 -18.36 27.31
CA ALA A 320 -8.19 -17.96 26.08
C ALA A 320 -7.21 -17.94 24.88
N PHE A 321 -6.02 -17.37 25.02
CA PHE A 321 -5.07 -17.34 23.90
C PHE A 321 -4.47 -18.72 23.58
N ILE A 322 -4.27 -19.61 24.57
CA ILE A 322 -3.89 -21.01 24.31
C ILE A 322 -4.96 -21.69 23.46
N LYS A 323 -6.24 -21.48 23.79
CA LYS A 323 -7.35 -22.01 23.01
C LYS A 323 -7.36 -21.47 21.58
N VAL A 324 -7.17 -20.15 21.40
CA VAL A 324 -7.05 -19.53 20.05
C VAL A 324 -5.89 -20.15 19.28
N THR A 325 -4.73 -20.33 19.90
CA THR A 325 -3.54 -20.92 19.26
C THR A 325 -3.81 -22.34 18.76
N ASN A 326 -4.42 -23.18 19.60
CA ASN A 326 -4.72 -24.58 19.26
C ASN A 326 -5.76 -24.67 18.14
N GLN A 327 -6.82 -23.86 18.20
CA GLN A 327 -7.86 -23.83 17.17
C GLN A 327 -7.32 -23.26 15.85
N THR A 328 -6.43 -22.27 15.89
CA THR A 328 -5.75 -21.74 14.69
C THR A 328 -4.95 -22.83 13.99
N LYS A 329 -4.12 -23.58 14.74
CA LYS A 329 -3.35 -24.69 14.18
C LYS A 329 -4.25 -25.75 13.56
N GLN A 330 -5.31 -26.17 14.26
CA GLN A 330 -6.24 -27.18 13.78
C GLN A 330 -6.98 -26.73 12.51
N PHE A 331 -7.49 -25.50 12.49
CA PHE A 331 -8.23 -24.95 11.36
C PHE A 331 -7.37 -24.81 10.10
N PHE A 332 -6.19 -24.18 10.21
CA PHE A 332 -5.32 -23.99 9.06
C PHE A 332 -4.69 -25.30 8.57
N ALA A 333 -4.36 -26.24 9.45
CA ALA A 333 -3.92 -27.57 9.05
C ALA A 333 -5.00 -28.33 8.25
N GLY A 334 -6.27 -28.20 8.64
CA GLY A 334 -7.38 -28.75 7.87
C GLY A 334 -7.50 -28.15 6.47
N LEU A 335 -7.32 -26.83 6.34
CA LEU A 335 -7.31 -26.14 5.04
C LEU A 335 -6.13 -26.55 4.17
N GLU A 336 -4.94 -26.74 4.74
CA GLU A 336 -3.75 -27.21 4.03
C GLU A 336 -3.95 -28.62 3.46
N LEU A 337 -4.54 -29.52 4.24
CA LEU A 337 -4.88 -30.86 3.79
C LEU A 337 -5.90 -30.83 2.63
N ALA A 338 -6.94 -30.01 2.72
CA ALA A 338 -7.91 -29.86 1.66
C ALA A 338 -7.31 -29.27 0.38
N ALA A 339 -6.43 -28.28 0.52
CA ALA A 339 -5.74 -27.67 -0.61
C ALA A 339 -4.76 -28.63 -1.30
N THR A 340 -4.10 -29.52 -0.56
CA THR A 340 -3.18 -30.53 -1.11
C THR A 340 -3.90 -31.72 -1.71
N SER A 341 -5.00 -32.17 -1.15
CA SER A 341 -5.79 -33.30 -1.65
C SER A 341 -6.51 -33.02 -2.98
N SER A 342 -6.79 -31.76 -3.27
CA SER A 342 -7.37 -31.33 -4.55
C SER A 342 -6.41 -31.34 -5.73
N VAL A 343 -5.13 -31.63 -5.50
CA VAL A 343 -4.08 -31.64 -6.53
C VAL A 343 -3.93 -33.04 -7.15
N ARG A 344 -4.16 -33.18 -8.45
CA ARG A 344 -3.85 -34.43 -9.17
C ARG A 344 -2.34 -34.70 -9.13
N SER A 345 -1.97 -35.95 -8.89
CA SER A 345 -0.58 -36.42 -8.70
C SER A 345 0.39 -36.11 -9.85
N ASP A 346 -0.10 -35.77 -11.04
CA ASP A 346 0.74 -35.46 -12.23
C ASP A 346 1.26 -34.00 -12.24
N ASP A 347 0.63 -33.06 -11.53
CA ASP A 347 1.04 -31.66 -11.45
C ASP A 347 2.18 -31.42 -10.44
N ILE A 348 2.38 -32.34 -9.50
CA ILE A 348 3.35 -32.19 -8.38
C ILE A 348 4.80 -32.26 -8.89
N ARG A 349 5.05 -32.91 -10.02
CA ARG A 349 6.43 -33.14 -10.53
C ARG A 349 7.02 -32.03 -11.40
N ARG A 350 6.26 -30.99 -11.74
CA ARG A 350 6.68 -29.98 -12.74
C ARG A 350 6.77 -28.54 -12.30
N THR A 351 6.47 -28.22 -11.04
CA THR A 351 6.46 -26.82 -10.61
C THR A 351 7.38 -26.60 -9.41
N SER A 352 8.35 -25.72 -9.60
CA SER A 352 9.20 -25.18 -8.52
C SER A 352 8.35 -24.60 -7.39
N ASP A 353 8.80 -24.68 -6.15
CA ASP A 353 8.16 -24.28 -4.87
C ASP A 353 7.69 -22.80 -4.77
N LEU A 354 7.82 -22.03 -5.85
CA LEU A 354 7.54 -20.59 -5.88
C LEU A 354 6.18 -20.18 -6.49
N ILE A 355 5.36 -21.14 -6.98
CA ILE A 355 4.11 -20.79 -7.66
C ILE A 355 2.96 -20.73 -6.67
N GLU A 356 2.42 -19.51 -6.47
CA GLU A 356 1.16 -19.30 -5.76
C GLU A 356 0.02 -20.03 -6.49
N ARG A 357 -0.73 -20.87 -5.76
CA ARG A 357 -1.92 -21.54 -6.27
C ARG A 357 -3.15 -20.97 -5.63
N LYS A 358 -4.19 -20.74 -6.45
CA LYS A 358 -5.49 -20.22 -5.99
C LYS A 358 -6.57 -21.26 -6.24
N LEU A 359 -7.19 -21.75 -5.17
CA LEU A 359 -8.29 -22.70 -5.21
C LEU A 359 -9.57 -21.97 -4.83
N ARG A 360 -10.46 -21.75 -5.79
CA ARG A 360 -11.76 -21.12 -5.55
C ARG A 360 -12.65 -22.03 -4.69
N TYR A 361 -13.38 -21.43 -3.76
CA TYR A 361 -14.40 -22.12 -2.96
C TYR A 361 -15.71 -21.33 -2.92
N THR A 362 -16.80 -22.03 -2.57
CA THR A 362 -18.16 -21.52 -2.38
C THR A 362 -18.62 -21.88 -0.98
N GLU A 363 -19.77 -21.36 -0.54
CA GLU A 363 -20.39 -21.73 0.72
C GLU A 363 -20.53 -23.26 0.86
N GLU A 364 -21.02 -23.93 -0.20
CA GLU A 364 -21.22 -25.38 -0.22
C GLU A 364 -19.89 -26.15 -0.07
N SER A 365 -18.87 -25.80 -0.87
CA SER A 365 -17.57 -26.49 -0.83
C SER A 365 -16.76 -26.20 0.43
N PHE A 366 -17.05 -25.11 1.15
CA PHE A 366 -16.41 -24.76 2.41
C PHE A 366 -17.12 -25.34 3.64
N SER A 367 -18.29 -25.98 3.47
CA SER A 367 -19.14 -26.49 4.55
C SER A 367 -18.42 -27.44 5.52
N GLU A 368 -17.51 -28.29 5.04
CA GLU A 368 -16.69 -29.19 5.85
C GLU A 368 -15.76 -28.47 6.84
N HIS A 369 -15.37 -27.21 6.52
CA HIS A 369 -14.48 -26.41 7.35
C HIS A 369 -15.23 -25.40 8.24
N LEU A 370 -16.55 -25.26 8.05
CA LEU A 370 -17.36 -24.23 8.71
C LEU A 370 -17.41 -24.44 10.23
N GLU A 371 -17.51 -25.70 10.71
CA GLU A 371 -17.52 -26.00 12.14
C GLU A 371 -16.21 -25.55 12.81
N ASN A 372 -15.05 -25.94 12.28
CA ASN A 372 -13.75 -25.54 12.79
C ASN A 372 -13.54 -24.00 12.75
N SER A 373 -14.04 -23.36 11.70
CA SER A 373 -14.04 -21.89 11.58
C SER A 373 -14.88 -21.23 12.69
N ASN A 374 -16.07 -21.77 12.98
CA ASN A 374 -16.95 -21.27 14.03
C ASN A 374 -16.35 -21.47 15.43
N ILE A 375 -15.67 -22.59 15.66
CA ILE A 375 -14.95 -22.86 16.92
C ILE A 375 -13.81 -21.85 17.11
N LEU A 376 -13.01 -21.58 16.07
CA LEU A 376 -11.95 -20.57 16.12
C LEU A 376 -12.52 -19.17 16.33
N ALA A 377 -13.59 -18.81 15.60
CA ALA A 377 -14.26 -17.52 15.77
C ALA A 377 -14.81 -17.34 17.20
N GLY A 378 -15.41 -18.40 17.78
CA GLY A 378 -15.88 -18.40 19.16
C GLY A 378 -14.73 -18.26 20.19
N ALA A 379 -13.57 -18.86 19.92
CA ALA A 379 -12.39 -18.69 20.77
C ALA A 379 -11.84 -17.24 20.70
N LEU A 380 -11.84 -16.62 19.52
CA LEU A 380 -11.48 -15.21 19.34
C LEU A 380 -12.48 -14.28 20.03
N ASP A 381 -13.78 -14.55 19.94
CA ASP A 381 -14.81 -13.76 20.62
C ASP A 381 -14.69 -13.85 22.15
N ALA A 382 -14.34 -15.03 22.68
CA ALA A 382 -14.07 -15.21 24.11
C ALA A 382 -12.84 -14.41 24.56
N LEU A 383 -11.74 -14.47 23.79
CA LEU A 383 -10.55 -13.66 24.05
C LEU A 383 -10.87 -12.16 23.98
N HIS A 384 -11.65 -11.72 22.98
CA HIS A 384 -12.11 -10.33 22.86
C HIS A 384 -12.89 -9.88 24.10
N ALA A 385 -13.82 -10.69 24.61
CA ALA A 385 -14.63 -10.35 25.77
C ALA A 385 -13.78 -10.18 27.03
N ILE A 386 -12.81 -11.08 27.27
CA ILE A 386 -11.90 -11.00 28.42
C ILE A 386 -10.98 -9.77 28.32
N LEU A 387 -10.43 -9.46 27.14
CA LEU A 387 -9.62 -8.25 26.93
C LEU A 387 -10.44 -6.97 27.11
N ALA A 388 -11.70 -6.95 26.66
CA ALA A 388 -12.61 -5.82 26.85
C ALA A 388 -12.98 -5.63 28.33
N GLU A 389 -13.18 -6.71 29.07
CA GLU A 389 -13.40 -6.69 30.52
C GLU A 389 -12.17 -6.14 31.26
N ALA A 390 -10.96 -6.61 30.88
CA ALA A 390 -9.70 -6.11 31.44
C ALA A 390 -9.54 -4.61 31.24
N LEU A 391 -9.94 -4.10 30.05
CA LEU A 391 -9.88 -2.66 29.72
C LEU A 391 -10.84 -1.82 30.56
N THR A 392 -12.01 -2.36 30.95
CA THR A 392 -13.05 -1.62 31.67
C THR A 392 -12.94 -1.75 33.19
N SER A 393 -12.44 -2.87 33.70
CA SER A 393 -12.44 -3.20 35.14
C SER A 393 -11.31 -2.51 35.94
N THR A 394 -10.33 -1.93 35.28
CA THR A 394 -9.15 -1.35 35.93
C THR A 394 -9.10 0.15 35.71
N GLU A 395 -9.72 0.92 36.64
CA GLU A 395 -9.75 2.39 36.58
C GLU A 395 -8.36 3.04 36.66
N THR A 396 -7.36 2.34 37.17
CA THR A 396 -5.98 2.83 37.44
C THR A 396 -4.93 2.33 36.46
N LEU A 397 -5.34 1.84 35.26
CA LEU A 397 -4.38 1.40 34.25
C LEU A 397 -3.53 2.57 33.76
N GLU A 398 -2.21 2.35 33.69
CA GLU A 398 -1.32 3.26 32.99
C GLU A 398 -1.80 3.46 31.54
N THR A 399 -1.70 4.69 31.04
CA THR A 399 -2.18 5.04 29.69
C THR A 399 -1.62 4.12 28.61
N LYS A 400 -0.35 3.72 28.74
CA LYS A 400 0.32 2.80 27.83
C LYS A 400 -0.39 1.43 27.76
N LEU A 401 -0.60 0.81 28.92
CA LEU A 401 -1.26 -0.49 29.04
C LEU A 401 -2.70 -0.45 28.51
N LYS A 402 -3.42 0.65 28.80
CA LYS A 402 -4.78 0.88 28.30
C LYS A 402 -4.82 0.93 26.77
N ASN A 403 -3.87 1.63 26.14
CA ASN A 403 -3.78 1.75 24.69
C ASN A 403 -3.42 0.41 24.03
N GLU A 404 -2.49 -0.35 24.61
CA GLU A 404 -2.13 -1.68 24.14
C GLU A 404 -3.31 -2.66 24.24
N LEU A 405 -4.01 -2.70 25.37
CA LEU A 405 -5.23 -3.53 25.56
C LEU A 405 -6.33 -3.15 24.58
N SER A 406 -6.58 -1.84 24.38
CA SER A 406 -7.57 -1.34 23.42
C SER A 406 -7.24 -1.80 22.00
N ASN A 407 -5.97 -1.73 21.59
CA ASN A 407 -5.52 -2.20 20.28
C ASN A 407 -5.73 -3.71 20.12
N LEU A 408 -5.31 -4.52 21.10
CA LEU A 408 -5.48 -5.98 21.08
C LEU A 408 -6.96 -6.38 21.02
N THR A 409 -7.83 -5.68 21.78
CA THR A 409 -9.28 -5.90 21.77
C THR A 409 -9.86 -5.65 20.38
N LYS A 410 -9.50 -4.53 19.73
CA LYS A 410 -9.94 -4.18 18.37
C LYS A 410 -9.45 -5.19 17.34
N ARG A 411 -8.17 -5.59 17.40
CA ARG A 411 -7.58 -6.58 16.48
C ARG A 411 -8.25 -7.94 16.60
N THR A 412 -8.52 -8.40 17.82
CA THR A 412 -9.20 -9.69 18.07
C THR A 412 -10.59 -9.70 17.43
N SER A 413 -11.38 -8.63 17.65
CA SER A 413 -12.70 -8.48 17.00
C SER A 413 -12.62 -8.43 15.47
N ALA A 414 -11.63 -7.70 14.92
CA ALA A 414 -11.46 -7.61 13.48
C ALA A 414 -11.12 -8.97 12.84
N ILE A 415 -10.26 -9.76 13.46
CA ILE A 415 -9.90 -11.11 12.98
C ILE A 415 -11.11 -12.03 13.03
N SER A 416 -11.90 -12.03 14.12
CA SER A 416 -13.13 -12.84 14.22
C SER A 416 -14.13 -12.47 13.11
N LYS A 417 -14.35 -11.18 12.85
CA LYS A 417 -15.24 -10.71 11.78
C LYS A 417 -14.74 -11.13 10.39
N LYS A 418 -13.44 -10.97 10.11
CA LYS A 418 -12.81 -11.41 8.85
C LYS A 418 -12.99 -12.91 8.64
N LEU A 419 -12.73 -13.71 9.67
CA LEU A 419 -12.90 -15.17 9.61
C LEU A 419 -14.33 -15.55 9.27
N ARG A 420 -15.33 -14.97 9.94
CA ARG A 420 -16.75 -15.24 9.69
C ARG A 420 -17.17 -14.83 8.27
N PHE A 421 -16.70 -13.70 7.78
CA PHE A 421 -16.97 -13.24 6.41
C PHE A 421 -16.41 -14.22 5.37
N LEU A 422 -15.13 -14.59 5.53
CA LEU A 422 -14.45 -15.51 4.61
C LEU A 422 -15.06 -16.90 4.63
N SER A 423 -15.45 -17.41 5.82
CA SER A 423 -15.99 -18.76 5.96
C SER A 423 -17.41 -18.92 5.45
N ARG A 424 -18.24 -17.88 5.52
CA ARG A 424 -19.61 -17.92 5.01
C ARG A 424 -19.68 -17.90 3.50
N ALA A 425 -18.79 -17.15 2.85
CA ALA A 425 -18.68 -17.05 1.39
C ALA A 425 -20.00 -16.75 0.65
N THR A 426 -20.89 -15.92 1.24
CA THR A 426 -22.25 -15.66 0.75
C THR A 426 -22.38 -14.39 -0.08
N ASP A 427 -21.41 -13.48 -0.02
CA ASP A 427 -21.45 -12.21 -0.72
C ASP A 427 -21.08 -12.39 -2.19
N ILE A 428 -22.02 -12.10 -3.09
CA ILE A 428 -21.87 -12.29 -4.55
C ILE A 428 -20.92 -11.28 -5.20
N ASP A 429 -20.62 -10.16 -4.53
CA ASP A 429 -19.69 -9.15 -5.01
C ASP A 429 -18.23 -9.57 -4.80
N TYR A 430 -17.98 -10.73 -4.16
CA TYR A 430 -16.66 -11.25 -3.91
C TYR A 430 -16.44 -12.63 -4.52
N VAL A 431 -15.20 -12.90 -4.92
CA VAL A 431 -14.71 -14.23 -5.27
C VAL A 431 -13.87 -14.75 -4.11
N TYR A 432 -14.24 -15.91 -3.56
CA TYR A 432 -13.56 -16.54 -2.43
C TYR A 432 -12.61 -17.62 -2.92
N TYR A 433 -11.39 -17.64 -2.35
CA TYR A 433 -10.38 -18.63 -2.71
C TYR A 433 -9.36 -18.86 -1.60
N LEU A 434 -8.77 -20.06 -1.60
CA LEU A 434 -7.57 -20.37 -0.83
C LEU A 434 -6.36 -20.04 -1.68
N SER A 435 -5.44 -19.25 -1.15
CA SER A 435 -4.12 -19.02 -1.75
C SER A 435 -3.10 -19.86 -0.98
N THR A 436 -2.37 -20.72 -1.68
CA THR A 436 -1.32 -21.56 -1.09
C THR A 436 0.04 -21.12 -1.60
N ARG A 437 0.98 -20.93 -0.66
CA ARG A 437 2.39 -20.66 -0.92
C ARG A 437 3.24 -21.64 -0.11
N SER A 438 4.54 -21.64 -0.30
CA SER A 438 5.50 -22.46 0.46
C SER A 438 5.34 -22.39 2.00
N HIS A 439 4.75 -21.33 2.51
CA HIS A 439 4.61 -21.05 3.94
C HIS A 439 3.17 -21.05 4.46
N GLY A 440 2.26 -21.83 3.85
CA GLY A 440 0.91 -22.04 4.38
C GLY A 440 -0.23 -21.59 3.48
N VAL A 441 -1.43 -21.66 4.03
CA VAL A 441 -2.69 -21.33 3.36
C VAL A 441 -3.21 -19.98 3.84
N THR A 442 -3.70 -19.18 2.91
CA THR A 442 -4.40 -17.92 3.17
C THR A 442 -5.82 -18.00 2.63
N LEU A 443 -6.81 -17.74 3.47
CA LEU A 443 -8.19 -17.48 3.05
C LEU A 443 -8.28 -16.09 2.44
N CYS A 444 -8.89 -15.97 1.26
CA CYS A 444 -9.00 -14.71 0.53
C CYS A 444 -10.41 -14.51 -0.01
N ALA A 445 -10.85 -13.26 -0.03
CA ALA A 445 -12.00 -12.80 -0.79
C ALA A 445 -11.59 -11.55 -1.57
N SER A 446 -11.73 -11.58 -2.88
CA SER A 446 -11.42 -10.43 -3.76
C SER A 446 -12.70 -9.88 -4.39
N PRO A 447 -12.90 -8.55 -4.40
CA PRO A 447 -14.04 -7.96 -5.06
C PRO A 447 -14.02 -8.27 -6.56
N VAL A 448 -15.20 -8.55 -7.14
CA VAL A 448 -15.38 -8.86 -8.57
C VAL A 448 -15.14 -7.61 -9.42
N ASP A 449 -15.57 -6.46 -8.94
CA ASP A 449 -15.44 -5.18 -9.60
C ASP A 449 -14.94 -4.11 -8.63
N VAL A 450 -13.81 -3.52 -8.94
CA VAL A 450 -13.18 -2.43 -8.17
C VAL A 450 -13.38 -1.07 -8.83
N SER A 451 -14.03 -0.99 -9.98
CA SER A 451 -14.16 0.25 -10.76
C SER A 451 -14.87 1.36 -9.99
N LYS A 452 -15.96 1.02 -9.30
CA LYS A 452 -16.69 1.95 -8.45
C LYS A 452 -15.84 2.45 -7.28
N ILE A 453 -15.11 1.55 -6.63
CA ILE A 453 -14.23 1.90 -5.50
C ILE A 453 -13.12 2.83 -5.98
N ILE A 454 -12.45 2.51 -7.11
CA ILE A 454 -11.41 3.35 -7.69
C ILE A 454 -11.97 4.73 -8.05
N ASN A 455 -13.12 4.78 -8.70
CA ASN A 455 -13.74 6.06 -9.08
C ASN A 455 -14.03 6.92 -7.84
N GLU A 456 -14.82 6.43 -6.90
CA GLU A 456 -15.30 7.19 -5.73
C GLU A 456 -14.15 7.55 -4.75
N SER A 457 -13.20 6.63 -4.54
CA SER A 457 -12.16 6.82 -3.53
C SER A 457 -10.89 7.50 -4.06
N LEU A 458 -10.63 7.43 -5.38
CA LEU A 458 -9.42 8.01 -5.99
C LEU A 458 -9.74 9.09 -7.02
N LEU A 459 -10.52 8.77 -8.09
CA LEU A 459 -10.67 9.68 -9.24
C LEU A 459 -11.52 10.90 -8.91
N ASP A 460 -12.71 10.70 -8.35
CA ASP A 460 -13.66 11.79 -8.05
C ASP A 460 -13.17 12.77 -6.99
N ARG A 461 -12.15 12.39 -6.22
CA ARG A 461 -11.55 13.24 -5.19
C ARG A 461 -10.49 14.20 -5.73
N MET A 462 -10.04 13.99 -6.97
CA MET A 462 -8.99 14.78 -7.59
C MET A 462 -9.55 15.78 -8.57
N GLN A 463 -8.96 16.97 -8.63
CA GLN A 463 -9.29 17.93 -9.69
C GLN A 463 -8.70 17.48 -11.02
N THR A 464 -7.52 16.90 -10.99
CA THR A 464 -6.79 16.42 -12.16
C THR A 464 -6.26 15.02 -11.91
N THR A 465 -6.52 14.09 -12.81
CA THR A 465 -5.95 12.74 -12.77
C THR A 465 -5.34 12.38 -14.12
N ILE A 466 -4.09 11.89 -14.10
CA ILE A 466 -3.38 11.38 -15.26
C ILE A 466 -3.13 9.89 -15.05
N LEU A 467 -3.78 9.06 -15.84
CA LEU A 467 -3.59 7.61 -15.86
C LEU A 467 -2.73 7.26 -17.08
N THR A 468 -1.48 6.86 -16.87
CA THR A 468 -0.55 6.60 -17.98
C THR A 468 0.10 5.23 -17.88
N SER A 469 0.35 4.63 -19.04
CA SER A 469 1.13 3.39 -19.17
C SER A 469 1.64 3.24 -20.61
N ALA A 470 2.55 2.29 -20.81
CA ALA A 470 2.96 1.88 -22.16
C ALA A 470 1.87 1.08 -22.89
N THR A 471 0.97 0.44 -22.15
CA THR A 471 -0.08 -0.45 -22.65
C THR A 471 -1.37 -0.23 -21.87
N LEU A 472 -2.29 0.55 -22.40
CA LEU A 472 -3.63 0.78 -21.84
C LEU A 472 -4.74 0.35 -22.80
N THR A 473 -4.48 0.39 -24.11
CA THR A 473 -5.49 0.05 -25.10
C THR A 473 -5.49 -1.45 -25.42
N ILE A 474 -6.70 -1.96 -25.69
CA ILE A 474 -6.91 -3.28 -26.30
C ILE A 474 -7.44 -3.04 -27.69
N GLU A 475 -6.76 -3.55 -28.73
CA GLU A 475 -7.09 -3.30 -30.14
C GLU A 475 -7.23 -1.80 -30.50
N GLY A 476 -6.44 -0.97 -29.80
CA GLY A 476 -6.45 0.50 -30.02
C GLY A 476 -7.56 1.24 -29.29
N SER A 477 -8.40 0.58 -28.50
CA SER A 477 -9.50 1.18 -27.74
C SER A 477 -9.21 1.25 -26.25
N PHE A 478 -9.54 2.35 -25.59
CA PHE A 478 -9.48 2.54 -24.14
C PHE A 478 -10.70 1.98 -23.38
N ASN A 479 -11.70 1.44 -24.06
CA ASN A 479 -12.96 1.02 -23.46
C ASN A 479 -12.77 0.05 -22.27
N TYR A 480 -11.83 -0.88 -22.38
CA TYR A 480 -11.56 -1.83 -21.31
C TYR A 480 -11.05 -1.14 -20.05
N VAL A 481 -9.98 -0.37 -20.16
CA VAL A 481 -9.35 0.31 -19.00
C VAL A 481 -10.30 1.37 -18.42
N ARG A 482 -11.02 2.08 -19.25
CA ARG A 482 -12.07 3.04 -18.86
C ARG A 482 -13.10 2.38 -17.95
N LYS A 483 -13.62 1.21 -18.35
CA LYS A 483 -14.59 0.44 -17.56
C LYS A 483 -13.97 -0.11 -16.27
N ARG A 484 -12.78 -0.70 -16.35
CA ARG A 484 -12.15 -1.37 -15.20
C ARG A 484 -11.64 -0.41 -14.13
N LEU A 485 -11.23 0.80 -14.49
CA LEU A 485 -10.80 1.84 -13.55
C LEU A 485 -11.92 2.83 -13.18
N GLY A 486 -13.12 2.68 -13.73
CA GLY A 486 -14.23 3.61 -13.47
C GLY A 486 -14.05 5.01 -14.08
N ALA A 487 -13.13 5.18 -15.06
CA ALA A 487 -12.78 6.47 -15.66
C ALA A 487 -13.66 6.81 -16.88
N GLN A 488 -15.00 6.85 -16.71
CA GLN A 488 -15.96 6.95 -17.81
C GLN A 488 -15.80 8.26 -18.61
N GLU A 489 -15.60 9.38 -17.94
CA GLU A 489 -15.50 10.72 -18.52
C GLU A 489 -14.08 11.14 -18.91
N ALA A 490 -13.12 10.21 -18.92
CA ALA A 490 -11.71 10.52 -19.17
C ALA A 490 -11.48 10.95 -20.64
N HIS A 491 -10.63 11.96 -20.84
CA HIS A 491 -10.03 12.25 -22.13
C HIS A 491 -8.98 11.19 -22.49
N GLU A 492 -8.73 11.02 -23.79
CA GLU A 492 -7.84 9.97 -24.28
C GLU A 492 -6.75 10.53 -25.18
N ILE A 493 -5.53 10.04 -24.98
CA ILE A 493 -4.43 10.24 -25.91
C ILE A 493 -3.65 8.94 -26.09
N ARG A 494 -3.35 8.62 -27.33
CA ARG A 494 -2.43 7.53 -27.67
C ARG A 494 -1.29 8.08 -28.51
N VAL A 495 -0.08 7.93 -28.01
CA VAL A 495 1.14 8.33 -28.72
C VAL A 495 1.99 7.10 -29.02
N SER A 496 2.53 7.03 -30.25
CA SER A 496 3.36 5.92 -30.69
C SER A 496 4.72 5.91 -30.01
N SER A 497 5.34 4.73 -29.97
CA SER A 497 6.75 4.61 -29.60
C SER A 497 7.63 5.36 -30.61
N GLU A 498 8.69 6.01 -30.14
CA GLU A 498 9.70 6.65 -31.00
C GLU A 498 10.70 5.64 -31.60
N PHE A 499 10.64 4.38 -31.19
CA PHE A 499 11.48 3.32 -31.76
C PHE A 499 10.91 2.83 -33.08
N ASP A 500 11.74 2.86 -34.14
CA ASP A 500 11.47 2.20 -35.41
C ASP A 500 11.86 0.71 -35.30
N TYR A 501 10.92 -0.09 -34.82
CA TYR A 501 11.16 -1.53 -34.65
C TYR A 501 11.50 -2.25 -35.97
N ALA A 502 11.07 -1.74 -37.11
CA ALA A 502 11.37 -2.35 -38.40
C ALA A 502 12.87 -2.27 -38.76
N THR A 503 13.53 -1.17 -38.33
CA THR A 503 14.96 -0.96 -38.62
C THR A 503 15.87 -1.24 -37.43
N GLN A 504 15.36 -1.15 -36.20
CA GLN A 504 16.16 -1.24 -34.97
C GLN A 504 16.06 -2.60 -34.26
N THR A 505 15.20 -3.52 -34.74
CA THR A 505 14.96 -4.80 -34.07
C THR A 505 15.21 -5.98 -35.01
N ILE A 506 15.88 -7.01 -34.52
CA ILE A 506 16.04 -8.29 -35.19
C ILE A 506 15.27 -9.34 -34.39
N LEU A 507 14.22 -9.92 -34.98
CA LEU A 507 13.52 -11.07 -34.42
C LEU A 507 14.18 -12.37 -34.92
N TYR A 508 14.88 -13.07 -34.04
CA TYR A 508 15.47 -14.37 -34.34
C TYR A 508 14.55 -15.49 -33.80
N LEU A 509 14.01 -16.28 -34.70
CA LEU A 509 13.17 -17.46 -34.40
C LEU A 509 13.93 -18.72 -34.77
N PRO A 510 14.61 -19.43 -33.84
CA PRO A 510 15.28 -20.68 -34.13
C PRO A 510 14.26 -21.75 -34.49
N GLN A 511 14.55 -22.53 -35.56
CA GLN A 511 13.66 -23.61 -36.02
C GLN A 511 13.62 -24.81 -35.06
N HIS A 512 14.63 -24.95 -34.21
CA HIS A 512 14.72 -25.99 -33.19
C HIS A 512 15.03 -25.32 -31.86
N MET A 513 14.03 -25.21 -30.99
CA MET A 513 14.21 -24.92 -29.58
C MET A 513 14.18 -26.22 -28.79
N PRO A 514 15.13 -26.46 -27.84
CA PRO A 514 15.15 -27.64 -27.00
C PRO A 514 13.92 -27.73 -26.08
#